data_fa2b13cd7d5cdd1a689191227b176b8f
#
_entry.id   fa2b13cd7d5cdd1a689191227b176b8f
#
_cell.length_a   1.000
_cell.length_b   1.000
_cell.length_c   1.000
_cell.angle_alpha   90.00
_cell.angle_beta   90.00
_cell.angle_gamma   90.00
#
_symmetry.space_group_name_H-M   'P 1'
#
loop_
_entity.id
_entity.type
_entity.pdbx_description
1 polymer ?
#
loop_
_entity_poly.entity_id
_entity_poly.type
_entity_poly.pdbx_seq_one_letter_code
_entity_poly.pdbx_strand_id
1 'polypeptide(L)'
;MKISRRQFVQVLAVAGASALLTACGGSSNNSAAGSTAASGAAAAAGGSFNLKLGHNLAEDHAVHIQLTSFAEQVKEKTNGTVNIQIIPNGTLGSESDMISQIQAGALDMAKVSASTLGNFSEKYNAFSVPYVFDDQDHYYTYMDSDSAQAVFESTDDQGFRGLTWLD
;
A
#
# COMPACT_ATOMS: atom_id res chain seq x y z
N MET A 1 22.58 35.77 15.53
CA MET A 1 23.11 34.69 16.39
C MET A 1 22.79 33.37 15.75
N LYS A 2 23.78 32.68 15.16
CA LYS A 2 23.57 31.38 14.49
C LYS A 2 23.86 30.25 15.51
N ILE A 3 22.82 29.60 15.98
CA ILE A 3 22.93 28.46 16.90
C ILE A 3 23.34 27.24 16.09
N SER A 4 24.52 26.68 16.40
CA SER A 4 25.06 25.50 15.74
C SER A 4 24.30 24.23 16.16
N ARG A 5 24.07 23.31 15.19
CA ARG A 5 23.38 22.02 15.40
C ARG A 5 23.99 21.15 16.52
N ARG A 6 25.21 21.40 16.90
CA ARG A 6 25.88 20.70 18.01
C ARG A 6 25.45 21.14 19.41
N GLN A 7 24.88 22.36 19.55
CA GLN A 7 24.42 22.87 20.84
C GLN A 7 22.99 22.44 21.18
N PHE A 8 22.21 22.00 20.21
CA PHE A 8 20.84 21.51 20.45
C PHE A 8 20.77 20.12 21.09
N VAL A 9 21.82 19.30 20.90
CA VAL A 9 21.88 17.93 21.44
C VAL A 9 22.29 17.90 22.91
N GLN A 10 22.92 18.95 23.44
CA GLN A 10 23.41 18.99 24.81
C GLN A 10 22.44 19.51 25.87
N VAL A 11 21.29 20.10 25.45
CA VAL A 11 20.29 20.66 26.38
C VAL A 11 19.22 19.63 26.82
N LEU A 12 19.14 18.47 26.17
CA LEU A 12 18.13 17.43 26.46
C LEU A 12 18.59 16.33 27.44
N ALA A 13 19.79 16.45 28.02
CA ALA A 13 20.38 15.39 28.85
C ALA A 13 20.33 15.62 30.38
N VAL A 14 19.65 16.65 30.87
CA VAL A 14 19.68 17.03 32.32
C VAL A 14 18.29 17.24 32.93
N ALA A 15 17.28 16.48 32.56
CA ALA A 15 16.00 16.54 33.29
C ALA A 15 15.33 15.14 33.31
N GLY A 16 15.73 14.27 34.21
CA GLY A 16 15.07 12.98 34.30
C GLY A 16 15.64 12.01 35.32
N ALA A 17 16.00 12.49 36.51
CA ALA A 17 16.32 11.63 37.65
C ALA A 17 15.53 12.10 38.85
N SER A 18 14.40 11.44 39.14
CA SER A 18 13.88 11.20 40.50
C SER A 18 12.38 10.90 40.48
N ALA A 19 12.03 9.64 40.66
CA ALA A 19 10.98 9.18 41.59
C ALA A 19 10.86 7.67 41.48
N LEU A 20 11.65 7.00 42.30
CA LEU A 20 11.35 5.66 42.80
C LEU A 20 10.40 5.85 43.98
N LEU A 21 9.37 5.00 44.08
CA LEU A 21 8.97 4.25 45.29
C LEU A 21 7.51 3.78 45.17
N THR A 22 7.43 2.50 45.16
CA THR A 22 6.62 1.54 45.91
C THR A 22 5.15 1.36 45.63
N ALA A 23 4.84 0.16 45.15
CA ALA A 23 3.84 -0.70 45.81
C ALA A 23 4.05 -2.15 45.37
N CYS A 24 4.31 -2.98 46.36
CA CYS A 24 4.34 -4.45 46.33
C CYS A 24 2.98 -5.05 45.99
N GLY A 25 2.99 -6.21 45.35
CA GLY A 25 1.96 -7.20 45.52
C GLY A 25 1.68 -8.09 44.31
N GLY A 26 2.20 -9.32 44.32
CA GLY A 26 1.52 -10.46 43.68
C GLY A 26 2.13 -11.03 42.42
N SER A 27 3.01 -11.98 42.65
CA SER A 27 3.25 -13.27 41.94
C SER A 27 2.91 -13.44 40.44
N SER A 28 3.92 -13.79 39.76
CA SER A 28 4.25 -14.98 38.96
C SER A 28 4.48 -14.77 37.47
N ASN A 29 5.72 -15.09 37.14
CA ASN A 29 6.24 -15.74 35.91
C ASN A 29 6.18 -15.03 34.58
N ASN A 30 7.29 -14.58 34.21
CA ASN A 30 8.33 -15.15 33.34
C ASN A 30 8.41 -14.61 31.93
N SER A 31 9.60 -14.17 31.66
CA SER A 31 10.40 -14.22 30.43
C SER A 31 10.26 -13.10 29.41
N ALA A 32 11.25 -12.25 29.52
CA ALA A 32 12.24 -11.86 28.51
C ALA A 32 11.76 -11.64 27.07
N ALA A 33 11.78 -10.39 26.71
CA ALA A 33 12.48 -9.74 25.59
C ALA A 33 12.84 -10.62 24.38
N GLY A 34 12.34 -10.19 23.23
CA GLY A 34 12.80 -10.62 21.94
C GLY A 34 12.03 -9.86 20.87
N SER A 35 12.40 -8.59 20.63
CA SER A 35 11.96 -7.89 19.41
C SER A 35 12.68 -8.51 18.22
N THR A 36 12.04 -9.46 17.57
CA THR A 36 12.36 -9.85 16.20
C THR A 36 11.16 -9.48 15.35
N ALA A 37 11.35 -8.46 14.53
CA ALA A 37 10.48 -8.16 13.43
C ALA A 37 10.47 -9.36 12.46
N ALA A 38 9.52 -10.25 12.65
CA ALA A 38 9.19 -11.29 11.70
C ALA A 38 8.02 -10.77 10.87
N SER A 39 8.32 -10.24 9.70
CA SER A 39 7.39 -10.20 8.57
C SER A 39 7.05 -11.64 8.23
N GLY A 40 6.10 -12.21 8.92
CA GLY A 40 5.53 -13.50 8.64
C GLY A 40 4.06 -13.28 8.37
N ALA A 41 3.63 -13.57 7.15
CA ALA A 41 2.23 -13.72 6.82
C ALA A 41 1.63 -14.82 7.70
N ALA A 42 1.17 -14.46 8.89
CA ALA A 42 0.35 -15.32 9.71
C ALA A 42 -1.06 -15.25 9.15
N ALA A 43 -1.52 -16.31 8.52
CA ALA A 43 -2.94 -16.57 8.34
C ALA A 43 -3.59 -16.60 9.73
N ALA A 44 -4.04 -15.44 10.20
CA ALA A 44 -4.72 -15.31 11.46
C ALA A 44 -6.16 -15.80 11.29
N ALA A 45 -6.49 -16.86 11.97
CA ALA A 45 -7.87 -17.28 12.20
C ALA A 45 -8.65 -16.11 12.83
N GLY A 46 -9.64 -15.56 12.11
CA GLY A 46 -10.68 -14.72 12.68
C GLY A 46 -10.48 -13.21 12.67
N GLY A 47 -9.46 -12.67 11.99
CA GLY A 47 -9.31 -11.20 11.84
C GLY A 47 -10.09 -10.63 10.66
N SER A 48 -10.69 -9.44 10.81
CA SER A 48 -11.18 -8.68 9.68
C SER A 48 -10.09 -7.75 9.14
N PHE A 49 -9.97 -7.67 7.82
CA PHE A 49 -9.08 -6.76 7.12
C PHE A 49 -9.88 -5.60 6.53
N ASN A 50 -9.48 -4.38 6.85
CA ASN A 50 -10.08 -3.18 6.28
C ASN A 50 -9.02 -2.50 5.42
N LEU A 51 -9.14 -2.67 4.11
CA LEU A 51 -8.21 -2.16 3.11
C LEU A 51 -8.75 -0.84 2.54
N LYS A 52 -7.87 0.05 2.14
CA LYS A 52 -8.18 1.30 1.46
C LYS A 52 -7.69 1.24 0.03
N LEU A 53 -8.56 1.58 -0.93
CA LEU A 53 -8.25 1.69 -2.34
C LEU A 53 -8.50 3.12 -2.81
N GLY A 54 -7.43 3.82 -3.21
CA GLY A 54 -7.50 5.19 -3.72
C GLY A 54 -7.54 5.26 -5.24
N HIS A 55 -8.25 6.25 -5.79
CA HIS A 55 -8.17 6.62 -7.20
C HIS A 55 -8.54 8.09 -7.43
N ASN A 56 -8.18 8.63 -8.60
CA ASN A 56 -8.37 10.04 -8.93
C ASN A 56 -9.61 10.34 -9.80
N LEU A 57 -10.42 9.32 -10.11
CA LEU A 57 -11.60 9.44 -10.96
C LEU A 57 -12.84 9.84 -10.15
N ALA A 58 -13.82 10.44 -10.82
CA ALA A 58 -15.12 10.77 -10.22
C ALA A 58 -15.95 9.52 -9.93
N GLU A 59 -16.95 9.65 -9.06
CA GLU A 59 -17.79 8.53 -8.61
C GLU A 59 -18.75 8.00 -9.69
N ASP A 60 -19.06 8.82 -10.70
CA ASP A 60 -19.87 8.45 -11.86
C ASP A 60 -19.05 7.76 -12.97
N HIS A 61 -17.73 7.70 -12.84
CA HIS A 61 -16.86 7.06 -13.80
C HIS A 61 -17.00 5.54 -13.78
N ALA A 62 -17.01 4.90 -14.96
CA ALA A 62 -17.18 3.45 -15.10
C ALA A 62 -16.19 2.63 -14.23
N VAL A 63 -14.94 3.07 -14.16
CA VAL A 63 -13.91 2.41 -13.33
C VAL A 63 -14.25 2.49 -11.84
N HIS A 64 -14.81 3.61 -11.32
CA HIS A 64 -15.24 3.69 -9.94
C HIS A 64 -16.36 2.68 -9.65
N ILE A 65 -17.33 2.56 -10.56
CA ILE A 65 -18.43 1.61 -10.45
C ILE A 65 -17.89 0.16 -10.42
N GLN A 66 -16.93 -0.15 -11.29
CA GLN A 66 -16.27 -1.47 -11.31
C GLN A 66 -15.50 -1.76 -10.01
N LEU A 67 -14.74 -0.79 -9.49
CA LEU A 67 -14.00 -0.93 -8.24
C LEU A 67 -14.95 -1.13 -7.04
N THR A 68 -16.09 -0.43 -7.03
CA THR A 68 -17.12 -0.61 -5.99
C THR A 68 -17.71 -2.01 -6.05
N SER A 69 -18.06 -2.49 -7.25
CA SER A 69 -18.55 -3.86 -7.45
C SER A 69 -17.49 -4.91 -7.05
N PHE A 70 -16.23 -4.67 -7.37
CA PHE A 70 -15.11 -5.50 -6.92
C PHE A 70 -15.04 -5.58 -5.39
N ALA A 71 -15.11 -4.44 -4.70
CA ALA A 71 -15.08 -4.38 -3.24
C ALA A 71 -16.23 -5.17 -2.60
N GLU A 72 -17.44 -5.05 -3.17
CA GLU A 72 -18.63 -5.81 -2.73
C GLU A 72 -18.45 -7.31 -2.93
N GLN A 73 -17.95 -7.75 -4.10
CA GLN A 73 -17.69 -9.15 -4.39
C GLN A 73 -16.61 -9.75 -3.47
N VAL A 74 -15.54 -8.99 -3.17
CA VAL A 74 -14.52 -9.43 -2.21
C VAL A 74 -15.12 -9.61 -0.84
N LYS A 75 -15.91 -8.67 -0.37
CA LYS A 75 -16.61 -8.75 0.92
C LYS A 75 -17.52 -9.98 0.98
N GLU A 76 -18.30 -10.23 -0.07
CA GLU A 76 -19.21 -11.40 -0.15
C GLU A 76 -18.42 -12.71 -0.14
N LYS A 77 -17.40 -12.85 -1.04
CA LYS A 77 -16.60 -14.07 -1.15
C LYS A 77 -15.77 -14.38 0.09
N THR A 78 -15.45 -13.37 0.88
CA THR A 78 -14.70 -13.52 2.15
C THR A 78 -15.60 -13.57 3.38
N ASN A 79 -16.93 -13.66 3.21
CA ASN A 79 -17.90 -13.60 4.29
C ASN A 79 -17.69 -12.39 5.22
N GLY A 80 -17.31 -11.23 4.65
CA GLY A 80 -17.10 -9.98 5.38
C GLY A 80 -15.76 -9.89 6.12
N THR A 81 -14.87 -10.86 5.98
CA THR A 81 -13.54 -10.79 6.61
C THR A 81 -12.61 -9.79 5.93
N VAL A 82 -12.81 -9.52 4.62
CA VAL A 82 -12.09 -8.47 3.90
C VAL A 82 -13.07 -7.40 3.44
N ASN A 83 -12.83 -6.16 3.87
CA ASN A 83 -13.60 -4.98 3.46
C ASN A 83 -12.66 -4.01 2.75
N ILE A 84 -13.04 -3.51 1.58
CA ILE A 84 -12.27 -2.52 0.81
C ILE A 84 -13.06 -1.22 0.79
N GLN A 85 -12.47 -0.17 1.36
CA GLN A 85 -13.00 1.19 1.28
C GLN A 85 -12.46 1.87 0.04
N ILE A 86 -13.34 2.26 -0.90
CA ILE A 86 -12.97 3.03 -2.08
C ILE A 86 -12.90 4.52 -1.72
N ILE A 87 -11.80 5.18 -2.09
CA ILE A 87 -11.56 6.62 -1.85
C ILE A 87 -11.36 7.30 -3.21
N PRO A 88 -12.42 7.92 -3.77
CA PRO A 88 -12.42 8.51 -5.11
C PRO A 88 -11.90 9.95 -5.14
N ASN A 89 -12.02 10.58 -6.32
CA ASN A 89 -11.86 12.03 -6.57
C ASN A 89 -10.45 12.56 -6.25
N GLY A 90 -9.41 11.74 -6.22
CA GLY A 90 -8.07 12.20 -5.88
C GLY A 90 -7.91 12.71 -4.45
N THR A 91 -8.80 12.31 -3.55
CA THR A 91 -8.81 12.75 -2.14
C THR A 91 -7.48 12.45 -1.43
N LEU A 92 -6.76 11.40 -1.87
CA LEU A 92 -5.46 11.00 -1.33
C LEU A 92 -4.26 11.63 -2.06
N GLY A 93 -4.52 12.55 -3.00
CA GLY A 93 -3.50 13.19 -3.82
C GLY A 93 -3.40 12.63 -5.23
N SER A 94 -2.28 12.90 -5.90
CA SER A 94 -2.00 12.39 -7.25
C SER A 94 -1.74 10.88 -7.24
N GLU A 95 -1.73 10.27 -8.44
CA GLU A 95 -1.40 8.85 -8.58
C GLU A 95 0.01 8.52 -8.01
N SER A 96 0.99 9.41 -8.22
CA SER A 96 2.34 9.24 -7.64
C SER A 96 2.35 9.36 -6.12
N ASP A 97 1.50 10.24 -5.56
CA ASP A 97 1.35 10.35 -4.10
C ASP A 97 0.75 9.08 -3.51
N MET A 98 -0.25 8.50 -4.19
CA MET A 98 -0.85 7.23 -3.77
C MET A 98 0.14 6.06 -3.82
N ILE A 99 1.00 5.97 -4.85
CA ILE A 99 2.06 4.95 -4.90
C ILE A 99 3.04 5.16 -3.73
N SER A 100 3.44 6.39 -3.46
CA SER A 100 4.33 6.70 -2.33
C SER A 100 3.70 6.32 -0.98
N GLN A 101 2.38 6.48 -0.83
CA GLN A 101 1.64 6.04 0.36
C GLN A 101 1.59 4.51 0.47
N ILE A 102 1.47 3.78 -0.65
CA ILE A 102 1.56 2.31 -0.65
C ILE A 102 2.95 1.86 -0.21
N GLN A 103 4.00 2.44 -0.77
CA GLN A 103 5.38 2.15 -0.39
C GLN A 103 5.66 2.43 1.10
N ALA A 104 4.99 3.43 1.67
CA ALA A 104 5.07 3.75 3.10
C ALA A 104 4.14 2.90 3.98
N GLY A 105 3.29 2.04 3.40
CA GLY A 105 2.29 1.24 4.13
C GLY A 105 1.11 2.05 4.70
N ALA A 106 0.87 3.26 4.20
CA ALA A 106 -0.24 4.12 4.62
C ALA A 106 -1.52 3.91 3.78
N LEU A 107 -1.38 3.35 2.59
CA LEU A 107 -2.44 2.98 1.67
C LEU A 107 -2.22 1.53 1.22
N ASP A 108 -3.29 0.77 1.10
CA ASP A 108 -3.19 -0.66 0.77
C ASP A 108 -3.25 -0.90 -0.75
N MET A 109 -4.07 -0.15 -1.46
CA MET A 109 -4.32 -0.32 -2.90
C MET A 109 -4.54 1.03 -3.58
N ALA A 110 -4.17 1.13 -4.85
CA ALA A 110 -4.53 2.28 -5.68
C ALA A 110 -4.81 1.85 -7.12
N LYS A 111 -5.72 2.56 -7.78
CA LYS A 111 -5.84 2.54 -9.24
C LYS A 111 -5.00 3.68 -9.79
N VAL A 112 -4.02 3.33 -10.60
CA VAL A 112 -3.10 4.28 -11.23
C VAL A 112 -2.95 3.99 -12.73
N SER A 113 -2.55 4.99 -13.50
CA SER A 113 -2.29 4.80 -14.95
C SER A 113 -0.94 4.12 -15.18
N ALA A 114 -0.85 3.36 -16.28
CA ALA A 114 0.42 2.74 -16.70
C ALA A 114 1.52 3.78 -16.95
N SER A 115 1.15 4.97 -17.46
CA SER A 115 2.10 6.07 -17.67
C SER A 115 2.72 6.59 -16.36
N THR A 116 1.96 6.63 -15.27
CA THR A 116 2.48 6.97 -13.95
C THR A 116 3.43 5.88 -13.45
N LEU A 117 3.08 4.61 -13.64
CA LEU A 117 3.92 3.46 -13.27
C LEU A 117 5.22 3.41 -14.06
N GLY A 118 5.27 3.96 -15.26
CA GLY A 118 6.48 4.12 -16.07
C GLY A 118 7.60 4.90 -15.36
N ASN A 119 7.28 5.77 -14.40
CA ASN A 119 8.26 6.47 -13.57
C ASN A 119 8.91 5.56 -12.51
N PHE A 120 8.30 4.43 -12.21
CA PHE A 120 8.78 3.46 -11.23
C PHE A 120 9.42 2.24 -11.90
N SER A 121 8.88 1.79 -13.02
CA SER A 121 9.47 0.72 -13.84
C SER A 121 9.28 1.01 -15.32
N GLU A 122 10.40 1.05 -16.04
CA GLU A 122 10.42 1.33 -17.49
C GLU A 122 9.59 0.33 -18.30
N LYS A 123 9.33 -0.87 -17.78
CA LYS A 123 8.49 -1.87 -18.45
C LYS A 123 7.08 -1.38 -18.71
N TYR A 124 6.52 -0.54 -17.84
CA TYR A 124 5.20 0.05 -18.03
C TYR A 124 5.14 1.06 -19.19
N ASN A 125 6.28 1.62 -19.62
CA ASN A 125 6.32 2.54 -20.75
C ASN A 125 5.92 1.88 -22.07
N ALA A 126 6.01 0.56 -22.19
CA ALA A 126 5.55 -0.17 -23.36
C ALA A 126 4.06 0.10 -23.67
N PHE A 127 3.22 0.31 -22.65
CA PHE A 127 1.80 0.63 -22.83
C PHE A 127 1.51 2.08 -23.26
N SER A 128 2.51 2.93 -23.20
CA SER A 128 2.42 4.33 -23.67
C SER A 128 2.87 4.51 -25.13
N VAL A 129 3.36 3.45 -25.77
CA VAL A 129 3.79 3.48 -27.17
C VAL A 129 2.57 3.36 -28.08
N PRO A 130 2.35 4.32 -29.01
CA PRO A 130 1.25 4.22 -29.96
C PRO A 130 1.39 2.99 -30.86
N TYR A 131 0.26 2.37 -31.20
CA TYR A 131 0.19 1.24 -32.14
C TYR A 131 1.00 0.01 -31.74
N VAL A 132 1.26 -0.19 -30.45
CA VAL A 132 1.97 -1.37 -29.96
C VAL A 132 1.11 -2.63 -30.08
N PHE A 133 -0.20 -2.47 -30.03
CA PHE A 133 -1.18 -3.54 -30.25
C PHE A 133 -1.87 -3.33 -31.59
N ASP A 134 -2.04 -4.40 -32.38
CA ASP A 134 -2.66 -4.37 -33.69
C ASP A 134 -4.18 -4.15 -33.58
N ASP A 135 -4.79 -4.78 -32.59
CA ASP A 135 -6.22 -4.72 -32.30
C ASP A 135 -6.51 -5.03 -30.82
N GLN A 136 -7.80 -5.05 -30.47
CA GLN A 136 -8.26 -5.32 -29.11
C GLN A 136 -8.00 -6.77 -28.66
N ASP A 137 -8.11 -7.73 -29.57
CA ASP A 137 -7.87 -9.15 -29.27
C ASP A 137 -6.39 -9.38 -28.96
N HIS A 138 -5.48 -8.72 -29.71
CA HIS A 138 -4.04 -8.74 -29.42
C HIS A 138 -3.74 -8.12 -28.03
N TYR A 139 -4.40 -7.00 -27.70
CA TYR A 139 -4.27 -6.36 -26.39
C TYR A 139 -4.67 -7.32 -25.26
N TYR A 140 -5.87 -7.90 -25.30
CA TYR A 140 -6.32 -8.82 -24.23
C TYR A 140 -5.48 -10.09 -24.15
N THR A 141 -5.09 -10.65 -25.31
CA THR A 141 -4.20 -11.82 -25.33
C THR A 141 -2.87 -11.52 -24.64
N TYR A 142 -2.31 -10.31 -24.85
CA TYR A 142 -1.10 -9.90 -24.16
C TYR A 142 -1.34 -9.71 -22.65
N MET A 143 -2.45 -9.06 -22.26
CA MET A 143 -2.76 -8.79 -20.85
C MET A 143 -2.95 -10.06 -20.01
N ASP A 144 -3.39 -11.14 -20.64
CA ASP A 144 -3.54 -12.46 -20.01
C ASP A 144 -2.26 -13.31 -20.05
N SER A 145 -1.17 -12.78 -20.59
CA SER A 145 0.09 -13.53 -20.77
C SER A 145 1.04 -13.44 -19.56
N ASP A 146 1.97 -14.39 -19.48
CA ASP A 146 3.08 -14.36 -18.52
C ASP A 146 3.95 -13.09 -18.67
N SER A 147 4.02 -12.52 -19.88
CA SER A 147 4.75 -11.29 -20.14
C SER A 147 4.12 -10.09 -19.43
N ALA A 148 2.80 -9.99 -19.43
CA ALA A 148 2.08 -8.95 -18.68
C ALA A 148 2.23 -9.17 -17.16
N GLN A 149 2.18 -10.41 -16.70
CA GLN A 149 2.46 -10.76 -15.31
C GLN A 149 3.86 -10.31 -14.87
N ALA A 150 4.88 -10.51 -15.72
CA ALA A 150 6.25 -10.05 -15.47
C ALA A 150 6.39 -8.53 -15.41
N VAL A 151 5.46 -7.77 -16.02
CA VAL A 151 5.39 -6.31 -15.84
C VAL A 151 4.83 -5.98 -14.45
N PHE A 152 3.78 -6.64 -13.99
CA PHE A 152 3.23 -6.44 -12.65
C PHE A 152 4.25 -6.70 -11.54
N GLU A 153 5.08 -7.73 -11.70
CA GLU A 153 6.13 -8.11 -10.75
C GLU A 153 7.35 -7.20 -10.79
N SER A 154 7.48 -6.36 -11.83
CA SER A 154 8.66 -5.51 -12.03
C SER A 154 8.81 -4.38 -11.00
N THR A 155 7.86 -4.22 -10.11
CA THR A 155 7.85 -3.21 -9.04
C THR A 155 7.88 -3.82 -7.63
N ASP A 156 8.06 -5.13 -7.51
CA ASP A 156 8.10 -5.82 -6.21
C ASP A 156 9.23 -5.32 -5.31
N ASP A 157 10.40 -5.07 -5.88
CA ASP A 157 11.56 -4.53 -5.19
C ASP A 157 11.37 -3.07 -4.72
N GLN A 158 10.34 -2.40 -5.24
CA GLN A 158 9.95 -1.06 -4.85
C GLN A 158 8.82 -1.03 -3.82
N GLY A 159 8.36 -2.19 -3.35
CA GLY A 159 7.39 -2.33 -2.27
C GLY A 159 5.93 -2.28 -2.72
N PHE A 160 5.65 -2.46 -4.01
CA PHE A 160 4.29 -2.62 -4.53
C PHE A 160 4.26 -3.54 -5.76
N ARG A 161 3.11 -4.13 -6.03
CA ARG A 161 2.89 -5.04 -7.16
C ARG A 161 1.61 -4.68 -7.91
N GLY A 162 1.63 -4.78 -9.24
CA GLY A 162 0.42 -4.75 -10.05
C GLY A 162 -0.44 -5.98 -9.80
N LEU A 163 -1.75 -5.81 -9.74
CA LEU A 163 -2.70 -6.90 -9.51
C LEU A 163 -3.49 -7.25 -10.76
N THR A 164 -3.95 -6.25 -11.49
CA THR A 164 -4.76 -6.41 -12.69
C THR A 164 -4.79 -5.12 -13.49
N TRP A 165 -5.21 -5.23 -14.74
CA TRP A 165 -5.51 -4.12 -15.64
C TRP A 165 -7.00 -3.73 -15.52
N LEU A 166 -7.29 -2.45 -15.71
CA LEU A 166 -8.63 -1.90 -15.77
C LEU A 166 -8.75 -1.06 -17.03
N ASP A 167 -9.77 -1.30 -17.85
CA ASP A 167 -10.16 -0.54 -19.04
C ASP A 167 -11.32 0.42 -18.73
#